data_6b02f9a72dca55714486131f4ceee1e3
#
_entry.id   6b02f9a72dca55714486131f4ceee1e3
#
_cell.length_a   1.000
_cell.length_b   1.000
_cell.length_c   1.000
_cell.angle_alpha   90.00
_cell.angle_beta   90.00
_cell.angle_gamma   90.00
#
_symmetry.space_group_name_H-M   'P 1'
#
loop_
_entity.id
_entity.type
_entity.pdbx_description
1 polymer ?
#
loop_
_entity_poly.entity_id
_entity_poly.type
_entity_poly.pdbx_seq_one_letter_code
_entity_poly.pdbx_strand_id
1 'polypeptide(L)'
;MKIWENLIEDTKKIIPSDVQCEIKMINSIDSLTRFANSHIHQNVEEEMTDLYLTFHSDGKTTNLNFNITSLGSIDEVVEKALSEIASNPKDSSWPGLASKENSYDGYKNLSPENPDLRAQKVKDFIDQGGSFNGAGYCSSNVSNVFVWNTNGLSSSDTATSAFLD
;
A
#
# COMPACT_ATOMS: atom_id res chain seq x y z
N MET A 1 2.37 -4.05 12.19
CA MET A 1 3.75 -3.95 12.69
C MET A 1 4.43 -5.31 12.77
N LYS A 2 3.94 -6.30 13.55
CA LYS A 2 4.60 -7.63 13.62
C LYS A 2 4.80 -8.35 12.28
N ILE A 3 3.84 -8.27 11.36
CA ILE A 3 3.95 -8.92 10.04
C ILE A 3 5.10 -8.32 9.24
N TRP A 4 5.23 -7.00 9.23
CA TRP A 4 6.30 -6.28 8.56
C TRP A 4 7.69 -6.62 9.10
N GLU A 5 7.83 -6.61 10.42
CA GLU A 5 9.09 -6.94 11.10
C GLU A 5 9.53 -8.37 10.81
N ASN A 6 8.60 -9.35 10.89
CA ASN A 6 8.89 -10.75 10.57
C ASN A 6 9.30 -10.92 9.11
N LEU A 7 8.57 -10.29 8.18
CA LEU A 7 8.87 -10.34 6.76
C LEU A 7 10.31 -9.87 6.46
N ILE A 8 10.71 -8.75 7.05
CA ILE A 8 12.09 -8.22 6.90
C ILE A 8 13.12 -9.18 7.49
N GLU A 9 12.89 -9.66 8.71
CA GLU A 9 13.86 -10.55 9.38
C GLU A 9 14.01 -11.89 8.66
N ASP A 10 12.92 -12.43 8.10
CA ASP A 10 12.99 -13.66 7.34
C ASP A 10 13.67 -13.42 5.97
N THR A 11 13.35 -12.32 5.29
CA THR A 11 14.04 -11.95 4.04
C THR A 11 15.55 -11.79 4.25
N LYS A 12 15.98 -11.11 5.32
CA LYS A 12 17.41 -10.94 5.64
C LYS A 12 18.19 -12.25 5.77
N LYS A 13 17.54 -13.31 6.24
CA LYS A 13 18.19 -14.62 6.46
C LYS A 13 18.45 -15.36 5.16
N ILE A 14 17.61 -15.15 4.15
CA ILE A 14 17.57 -15.98 2.94
C ILE A 14 18.10 -15.28 1.70
N ILE A 15 18.14 -13.92 1.70
CA ILE A 15 18.59 -13.18 0.53
C ILE A 15 20.12 -13.31 0.36
N PRO A 16 20.62 -13.70 -0.85
CA PRO A 16 22.05 -13.73 -1.10
C PRO A 16 22.68 -12.34 -1.00
N SER A 17 23.94 -12.29 -0.55
CA SER A 17 24.64 -11.02 -0.28
C SER A 17 24.93 -10.18 -1.53
N ASP A 18 24.88 -10.77 -2.71
CA ASP A 18 25.07 -10.12 -4.01
C ASP A 18 23.75 -9.69 -4.66
N VAL A 19 22.62 -9.92 -3.99
CA VAL A 19 21.27 -9.51 -4.42
C VAL A 19 20.84 -8.26 -3.69
N GLN A 20 20.51 -7.22 -4.43
CA GLN A 20 19.80 -6.04 -3.91
C GLN A 20 18.31 -6.35 -3.81
N CYS A 21 17.68 -6.01 -2.69
CA CYS A 21 16.26 -6.21 -2.48
C CYS A 21 15.62 -4.98 -1.84
N GLU A 22 14.45 -4.61 -2.36
CA GLU A 22 13.54 -3.66 -1.74
C GLU A 22 12.18 -4.31 -1.51
N ILE A 23 11.63 -4.12 -0.32
CA ILE A 23 10.28 -4.52 0.04
C ILE A 23 9.49 -3.25 0.37
N LYS A 24 8.38 -3.06 -0.34
CA LYS A 24 7.38 -2.04 -0.01
C LYS A 24 6.08 -2.75 0.36
N MET A 25 5.55 -2.47 1.54
CA MET A 25 4.23 -2.92 1.99
C MET A 25 3.30 -1.72 2.07
N ILE A 26 2.12 -1.84 1.49
CA ILE A 26 1.05 -0.85 1.59
C ILE A 26 -0.14 -1.52 2.26
N ASN A 27 -0.48 -1.07 3.46
CA ASN A 27 -1.72 -1.43 4.13
C ASN A 27 -2.70 -0.26 3.95
N SER A 28 -3.79 -0.48 3.23
CA SER A 28 -4.81 0.52 2.98
C SER A 28 -6.16 0.12 3.56
N ILE A 29 -6.87 1.12 4.09
CA ILE A 29 -8.27 1.03 4.49
C ILE A 29 -9.04 1.97 3.57
N ASP A 30 -9.82 1.39 2.67
CA ASP A 30 -10.69 2.10 1.73
C ASP A 30 -12.12 2.05 2.20
N SER A 31 -12.73 3.22 2.32
CA SER A 31 -14.06 3.35 2.87
C SER A 31 -14.96 4.15 1.92
N LEU A 32 -16.19 3.71 1.75
CA LEU A 32 -17.13 4.27 0.79
C LEU A 32 -18.56 4.32 1.34
N THR A 33 -19.19 5.49 1.25
CA THR A 33 -20.63 5.66 1.48
C THR A 33 -21.25 6.18 0.19
N ARG A 34 -22.17 5.41 -0.42
CA ARG A 34 -22.91 5.79 -1.61
C ARG A 34 -24.36 6.14 -1.27
N PHE A 35 -24.88 7.12 -1.98
CA PHE A 35 -26.28 7.50 -1.91
C PHE A 35 -26.87 7.70 -3.30
N ALA A 36 -28.16 7.41 -3.42
CA ALA A 36 -28.96 7.68 -4.61
C ALA A 36 -30.40 7.96 -4.18
N ASN A 37 -31.12 8.79 -4.95
CA ASN A 37 -32.45 9.27 -4.61
C ASN A 37 -32.52 9.83 -3.18
N SER A 38 -31.47 10.55 -2.77
CA SER A 38 -31.33 11.11 -1.43
C SER A 38 -31.38 10.08 -0.28
N HIS A 39 -30.98 8.84 -0.53
CA HIS A 39 -30.90 7.78 0.49
C HIS A 39 -29.55 7.06 0.41
N ILE A 40 -28.90 6.84 1.57
CA ILE A 40 -27.72 6.00 1.67
C ILE A 40 -28.14 4.55 1.40
N HIS A 41 -27.47 3.90 0.45
CA HIS A 41 -27.73 2.51 0.09
C HIS A 41 -26.50 1.60 0.22
N GLN A 42 -25.32 2.19 0.45
CA GLN A 42 -24.09 1.43 0.68
C GLN A 42 -23.17 2.21 1.63
N ASN A 43 -22.65 1.50 2.62
CA ASN A 43 -21.60 2.00 3.51
C ASN A 43 -20.65 0.83 3.81
N VAL A 44 -19.48 0.84 3.19
CA VAL A 44 -18.52 -0.27 3.20
C VAL A 44 -17.15 0.21 3.58
N GLU A 45 -16.36 -0.70 4.15
CA GLU A 45 -14.96 -0.53 4.44
C GLU A 45 -14.22 -1.80 4.02
N GLU A 46 -13.08 -1.65 3.36
CA GLU A 46 -12.24 -2.74 2.91
C GLU A 46 -10.80 -2.48 3.34
N GLU A 47 -10.18 -3.45 3.98
CA GLU A 47 -8.77 -3.42 4.33
C GLU A 47 -7.99 -4.33 3.40
N MET A 48 -6.93 -3.80 2.79
CA MET A 48 -6.01 -4.54 1.93
C MET A 48 -4.58 -4.32 2.35
N THR A 49 -3.75 -5.35 2.17
CA THR A 49 -2.31 -5.23 2.34
C THR A 49 -1.60 -5.83 1.14
N ASP A 50 -0.90 -4.98 0.41
CA ASP A 50 -0.14 -5.34 -0.77
C ASP A 50 1.35 -5.25 -0.52
N LEU A 51 2.08 -6.21 -1.07
CA LEU A 51 3.54 -6.30 -1.04
C LEU A 51 4.09 -6.12 -2.45
N TYR A 52 5.08 -5.26 -2.56
CA TYR A 52 5.87 -5.04 -3.76
C TYR A 52 7.32 -5.35 -3.42
N LEU A 53 7.90 -6.29 -4.16
CA LEU A 53 9.28 -6.73 -3.96
C LEU A 53 10.06 -6.49 -5.24
N THR A 54 11.17 -5.79 -5.12
CA THR A 54 12.11 -5.57 -6.22
C THR A 54 13.40 -6.27 -5.89
N PHE A 55 13.90 -7.08 -6.82
CA PHE A 55 15.19 -7.76 -6.70
C PHE A 55 16.08 -7.35 -7.87
N HIS A 56 17.34 -7.11 -7.60
CA HIS A 56 18.33 -6.76 -8.61
C HIS A 56 19.64 -7.52 -8.36
N SER A 57 20.17 -8.15 -9.38
CA SER A 57 21.46 -8.85 -9.38
C SER A 57 22.05 -8.92 -10.79
N ASP A 58 23.36 -8.83 -10.92
CA ASP A 58 24.09 -8.89 -12.20
C ASP A 58 23.51 -7.97 -13.31
N GLY A 59 23.06 -6.77 -12.91
CA GLY A 59 22.49 -5.81 -13.85
C GLY A 59 21.08 -6.17 -14.34
N LYS A 60 20.38 -7.09 -13.70
CA LYS A 60 19.03 -7.53 -14.06
C LYS A 60 18.08 -7.30 -12.91
N THR A 61 16.83 -6.95 -13.23
CA THR A 61 15.79 -6.61 -12.25
C THR A 61 14.58 -7.51 -12.43
N THR A 62 13.97 -7.91 -11.32
CA THR A 62 12.63 -8.51 -11.27
C THR A 62 11.75 -7.81 -10.23
N ASN A 63 10.46 -7.67 -10.54
CA ASN A 63 9.47 -7.08 -9.66
C ASN A 63 8.34 -8.08 -9.45
N LEU A 64 8.02 -8.36 -8.18
CA LEU A 64 6.91 -9.20 -7.79
C LEU A 64 5.93 -8.40 -6.94
N ASN A 65 4.64 -8.67 -7.10
CA ASN A 65 3.61 -8.11 -6.21
C ASN A 65 2.65 -9.20 -5.75
N PHE A 66 2.20 -9.07 -4.50
CA PHE A 66 1.29 -10.00 -3.87
C PHE A 66 0.34 -9.25 -2.95
N ASN A 67 -0.92 -9.70 -2.88
CA ASN A 67 -1.71 -9.41 -1.69
C ASN A 67 -1.21 -10.28 -0.54
N ILE A 68 -1.15 -9.74 0.68
CA ILE A 68 -0.57 -10.45 1.84
C ILE A 68 -1.27 -11.79 2.11
N THR A 69 -2.56 -11.91 1.78
CA THR A 69 -3.33 -13.14 1.97
C THR A 69 -2.96 -14.23 0.96
N SER A 70 -2.34 -13.87 -0.15
CA SER A 70 -1.87 -14.79 -1.20
C SER A 70 -0.36 -15.05 -1.13
N LEU A 71 0.33 -14.44 -0.17
CA LEU A 71 1.75 -14.66 0.03
C LEU A 71 1.94 -16.06 0.60
N GLY A 72 2.68 -16.92 -0.12
CA GLY A 72 3.21 -18.17 0.38
C GLY A 72 4.34 -17.96 1.39
N SER A 73 5.32 -18.84 1.41
CA SER A 73 6.53 -18.59 2.19
C SER A 73 7.41 -17.54 1.48
N ILE A 74 8.10 -16.73 2.27
CA ILE A 74 9.05 -15.76 1.70
C ILE A 74 10.21 -16.45 0.97
N ASP A 75 10.57 -17.66 1.38
CA ASP A 75 11.58 -18.50 0.72
C ASP A 75 11.18 -18.79 -0.74
N GLU A 76 9.93 -19.23 -0.97
CA GLU A 76 9.40 -19.50 -2.31
C GLU A 76 9.40 -18.23 -3.18
N VAL A 77 9.09 -17.08 -2.60
CA VAL A 77 9.10 -15.79 -3.29
C VAL A 77 10.52 -15.40 -3.72
N VAL A 78 11.50 -15.55 -2.84
CA VAL A 78 12.90 -15.26 -3.15
C VAL A 78 13.45 -16.24 -4.19
N GLU A 79 13.19 -17.54 -4.07
CA GLU A 79 13.58 -18.54 -5.07
C GLU A 79 12.99 -18.22 -6.44
N LYS A 80 11.71 -17.87 -6.50
CA LYS A 80 11.06 -17.43 -7.74
C LYS A 80 11.74 -16.20 -8.32
N ALA A 81 11.98 -15.17 -7.52
CA ALA A 81 12.64 -13.95 -7.96
C ALA A 81 14.04 -14.22 -8.54
N LEU A 82 14.85 -15.05 -7.88
CA LEU A 82 16.20 -15.41 -8.35
C LEU A 82 16.15 -16.20 -9.67
N SER A 83 15.17 -17.09 -9.81
CA SER A 83 14.96 -17.83 -11.07
C SER A 83 14.55 -16.89 -12.21
N GLU A 84 13.67 -15.92 -11.96
CA GLU A 84 13.24 -14.95 -12.98
C GLU A 84 14.37 -14.00 -13.38
N ILE A 85 15.16 -13.48 -12.42
CA ILE A 85 16.32 -12.61 -12.68
C ILE A 85 17.28 -13.27 -13.67
N ALA A 86 17.55 -14.57 -13.52
CA ALA A 86 18.47 -15.30 -14.40
C ALA A 86 18.06 -15.20 -15.89
N SER A 87 16.76 -15.14 -16.17
CA SER A 87 16.17 -15.09 -17.50
C SER A 87 15.93 -13.68 -18.04
N ASN A 88 15.96 -12.66 -17.19
CA ASN A 88 15.65 -11.29 -17.56
C ASN A 88 16.82 -10.65 -18.36
N PRO A 89 16.54 -9.70 -19.26
CA PRO A 89 17.58 -8.89 -19.90
C PRO A 89 18.24 -7.97 -18.87
N LYS A 90 19.44 -7.48 -19.20
CA LYS A 90 20.10 -6.44 -18.38
C LYS A 90 19.31 -5.15 -18.40
N ASP A 91 19.14 -4.57 -17.22
CA ASP A 91 18.46 -3.30 -16.99
C ASP A 91 19.51 -2.18 -16.83
N SER A 92 19.82 -1.51 -17.92
CA SER A 92 20.77 -0.38 -17.92
C SER A 92 20.18 0.88 -17.29
N SER A 93 18.89 0.91 -16.99
CA SER A 93 18.18 2.04 -16.36
C SER A 93 18.06 1.92 -14.84
N TRP A 94 18.53 0.81 -14.25
CA TRP A 94 18.47 0.60 -12.81
C TRP A 94 19.18 1.73 -12.04
N PRO A 95 18.45 2.54 -11.24
CA PRO A 95 19.03 3.68 -10.55
C PRO A 95 19.73 3.31 -9.23
N GLY A 96 19.68 2.02 -8.85
CA GLY A 96 20.08 1.57 -7.51
C GLY A 96 18.96 1.72 -6.48
N LEU A 97 19.19 1.16 -5.30
CA LEU A 97 18.29 1.28 -4.16
C LEU A 97 18.45 2.64 -3.47
N ALA A 98 17.34 3.21 -3.01
CA ALA A 98 17.35 4.41 -2.20
C ALA A 98 18.16 4.22 -0.91
N SER A 99 18.85 5.27 -0.47
CA SER A 99 19.58 5.29 0.79
C SER A 99 18.74 5.91 1.92
N LYS A 100 19.19 5.71 3.16
CA LYS A 100 18.54 6.26 4.37
C LYS A 100 18.46 7.79 4.41
N GLU A 101 19.29 8.48 3.65
CA GLU A 101 19.41 9.95 3.69
C GLU A 101 18.22 10.70 3.07
N ASN A 102 17.35 10.00 2.38
CA ASN A 102 16.19 10.58 1.70
C ASN A 102 14.86 10.39 2.47
N SER A 103 14.88 10.39 3.81
CA SER A 103 13.66 10.34 4.59
C SER A 103 12.88 11.65 4.46
N TYR A 104 11.65 11.58 3.98
CA TYR A 104 10.71 12.70 3.91
C TYR A 104 9.75 12.61 5.10
N ASP A 105 9.66 13.68 5.91
CA ASP A 105 8.59 13.82 6.89
C ASP A 105 7.32 14.29 6.16
N GLY A 106 6.50 13.32 5.77
CA GLY A 106 5.25 13.56 5.07
C GLY A 106 4.21 14.28 5.92
N TYR A 107 3.21 14.85 5.24
CA TYR A 107 2.07 15.49 5.88
C TYR A 107 1.19 14.45 6.59
N LYS A 108 1.13 14.50 7.92
CA LYS A 108 0.33 13.58 8.74
C LYS A 108 -1.03 14.20 9.07
N ASN A 109 -2.03 13.94 8.26
CA ASN A 109 -3.41 14.16 8.66
C ASN A 109 -4.02 12.82 9.09
N LEU A 110 -4.02 12.56 10.38
CA LEU A 110 -4.28 11.25 10.96
C LEU A 110 -5.72 11.14 11.50
N SER A 111 -6.73 11.49 10.76
CA SER A 111 -8.08 11.14 11.17
C SER A 111 -8.62 10.02 10.30
N PRO A 112 -8.50 8.74 10.71
CA PRO A 112 -9.30 7.70 10.10
C PRO A 112 -10.76 8.06 10.36
N GLU A 113 -11.51 8.30 9.29
CA GLU A 113 -12.91 8.65 9.45
C GLU A 113 -13.68 7.42 9.94
N ASN A 114 -14.33 7.58 11.10
CA ASN A 114 -15.33 6.64 11.59
C ASN A 114 -16.43 6.49 10.51
N PRO A 115 -16.84 5.25 10.13
CA PRO A 115 -17.92 5.00 9.18
C PRO A 115 -19.21 5.76 9.50
N ASP A 116 -19.54 5.92 10.80
CA ASP A 116 -20.71 6.68 11.26
C ASP A 116 -20.60 8.17 10.95
N LEU A 117 -19.41 8.74 11.12
CA LEU A 117 -19.16 10.15 10.80
C LEU A 117 -19.29 10.40 9.28
N ARG A 118 -18.79 9.48 8.45
CA ARG A 118 -18.91 9.57 6.98
C ARG A 118 -20.39 9.48 6.57
N ALA A 119 -21.13 8.53 7.12
CA ALA A 119 -22.56 8.40 6.87
C ALA A 119 -23.34 9.64 7.33
N GLN A 120 -22.98 10.24 8.49
CA GLN A 120 -23.59 11.46 8.97
C GLN A 120 -23.32 12.65 8.03
N LYS A 121 -22.09 12.81 7.55
CA LYS A 121 -21.75 13.88 6.57
C LYS A 121 -22.52 13.74 5.26
N VAL A 122 -22.68 12.51 4.76
CA VAL A 122 -23.52 12.26 3.58
C VAL A 122 -24.98 12.61 3.86
N LYS A 123 -25.49 12.24 5.04
CA LYS A 123 -26.86 12.60 5.43
C LYS A 123 -27.04 14.11 5.53
N ASP A 124 -26.13 14.82 6.15
CA ASP A 124 -26.16 16.28 6.26
C ASP A 124 -26.15 16.95 4.87
N PHE A 125 -25.38 16.40 3.92
CA PHE A 125 -25.36 16.85 2.54
C PHE A 125 -26.72 16.64 1.85
N ILE A 126 -27.32 15.46 2.00
CA ILE A 126 -28.65 15.14 1.45
C ILE A 126 -29.71 16.09 2.04
N ASP A 127 -29.71 16.28 3.35
CA ASP A 127 -30.68 17.14 4.04
C ASP A 127 -30.60 18.61 3.59
N GLN A 128 -29.39 19.10 3.29
CA GLN A 128 -29.18 20.44 2.72
C GLN A 128 -29.67 20.55 1.27
N GLY A 129 -29.70 19.46 0.53
CA GLY A 129 -30.25 19.42 -0.84
C GLY A 129 -31.77 19.65 -0.92
N GLY A 130 -32.50 19.53 0.20
CA GLY A 130 -33.94 19.81 0.28
C GLY A 130 -34.76 18.90 -0.62
N SER A 131 -35.43 19.48 -1.63
CA SER A 131 -36.30 18.73 -2.56
C SER A 131 -35.54 18.13 -3.77
N PHE A 132 -34.25 18.33 -3.88
CA PHE A 132 -33.48 17.75 -4.99
C PHE A 132 -33.21 16.27 -4.72
N ASN A 133 -33.35 15.46 -5.78
CA ASN A 133 -32.93 14.08 -5.75
C ASN A 133 -31.42 14.02 -6.00
N GLY A 134 -30.65 13.79 -4.92
CA GLY A 134 -29.21 13.66 -5.00
C GLY A 134 -28.76 12.22 -5.23
N ALA A 135 -27.66 12.06 -5.93
CA ALA A 135 -26.90 10.82 -6.00
C ALA A 135 -25.40 11.15 -5.98
N GLY A 136 -24.61 10.29 -5.33
CA GLY A 136 -23.18 10.51 -5.24
C GLY A 136 -22.51 9.55 -4.25
N TYR A 137 -21.30 9.91 -3.84
CA TYR A 137 -20.56 9.12 -2.84
C TYR A 137 -19.60 9.98 -2.02
N CYS A 138 -19.33 9.50 -0.82
CA CYS A 138 -18.24 9.97 0.01
C CYS A 138 -17.26 8.81 0.22
N SER A 139 -15.99 9.02 -0.12
CA SER A 139 -14.93 8.06 0.12
C SER A 139 -13.84 8.61 1.02
N SER A 140 -13.19 7.73 1.76
CA SER A 140 -11.96 8.04 2.48
C SER A 140 -10.99 6.87 2.34
N ASN A 141 -9.69 7.20 2.33
CA ASN A 141 -8.61 6.23 2.32
C ASN A 141 -7.58 6.57 3.39
N VAL A 142 -7.09 5.54 4.06
CA VAL A 142 -5.91 5.62 4.93
C VAL A 142 -4.91 4.59 4.42
N SER A 143 -3.73 5.03 4.01
CA SER A 143 -2.66 4.15 3.53
C SER A 143 -1.42 4.27 4.40
N ASN A 144 -1.02 3.14 5.00
CA ASN A 144 0.25 3.02 5.70
C ASN A 144 1.26 2.38 4.75
N VAL A 145 2.33 3.09 4.46
CA VAL A 145 3.40 2.62 3.57
C VAL A 145 4.63 2.32 4.40
N PHE A 146 5.20 1.13 4.19
CA PHE A 146 6.45 0.69 4.79
C PHE A 146 7.42 0.35 3.67
N VAL A 147 8.67 0.80 3.78
CA VAL A 147 9.74 0.49 2.82
C VAL A 147 10.96 0.04 3.58
N TRP A 148 11.53 -1.06 3.14
CA TRP A 148 12.82 -1.55 3.59
C TRP A 148 13.65 -2.01 2.39
N ASN A 149 14.98 -1.83 2.46
CA ASN A 149 15.87 -2.38 1.44
C ASN A 149 17.23 -2.79 2.00
N THR A 150 17.96 -3.56 1.19
CA THR A 150 19.32 -4.04 1.54
C THR A 150 20.38 -2.93 1.58
N ASN A 151 20.07 -1.71 1.12
CA ASN A 151 20.95 -0.53 1.21
C ASN A 151 20.75 0.27 2.52
N GLY A 152 20.03 -0.31 3.49
CA GLY A 152 19.87 0.25 4.84
C GLY A 152 18.70 1.21 5.01
N LEU A 153 17.86 1.42 4.00
CA LEU A 153 16.61 2.14 4.16
C LEU A 153 15.64 1.31 4.99
N SER A 154 15.01 1.97 5.97
CA SER A 154 13.85 1.45 6.69
C SER A 154 13.01 2.65 7.09
N SER A 155 11.84 2.81 6.47
CA SER A 155 10.99 3.97 6.66
C SER A 155 9.52 3.58 6.62
N SER A 156 8.67 4.39 7.22
CA SER A 156 7.22 4.26 7.13
C SER A 156 6.56 5.63 7.14
N ASP A 157 5.43 5.73 6.44
CA ASP A 157 4.61 6.93 6.42
C ASP A 157 3.12 6.56 6.32
N THR A 158 2.25 7.51 6.65
CA THR A 158 0.80 7.36 6.55
C THR A 158 0.24 8.50 5.71
N ALA A 159 -0.51 8.15 4.67
CA ALA A 159 -1.26 9.10 3.86
C ALA A 159 -2.77 8.91 4.06
N THR A 160 -3.51 10.01 4.02
CA THR A 160 -4.97 9.99 4.08
C THR A 160 -5.57 10.83 2.98
N SER A 161 -6.70 10.42 2.46
CA SER A 161 -7.50 11.21 1.53
C SER A 161 -8.99 11.06 1.80
N ALA A 162 -9.76 12.07 1.43
CA ALA A 162 -11.22 12.04 1.47
C ALA A 162 -11.78 12.77 0.27
N PHE A 163 -12.91 12.31 -0.23
CA PHE A 163 -13.58 12.86 -1.41
C PHE A 163 -15.10 12.77 -1.25
N LEU A 164 -15.81 13.80 -1.68
CA LEU A 164 -17.28 13.86 -1.75
C LEU A 164 -17.69 14.38 -3.13
N ASP A 165 -18.56 13.64 -3.82
CA ASP A 165 -19.12 13.97 -5.14
C ASP A 165 -20.64 13.77 -5.13
#